data_401c173c2ccd33e3f6917864ccd08678
#
_entry.id   401c173c2ccd33e3f6917864ccd08678
#
_cell.length_a   1.000
_cell.length_b   1.000
_cell.length_c   1.000
_cell.angle_alpha   90.00
_cell.angle_beta   90.00
_cell.angle_gamma   90.00
#
_symmetry.space_group_name_H-M   'P 1'
#
loop_
_entity.id
_entity.type
_entity.pdbx_description
1 polymer ?
#
loop_
_entity_poly.entity_id
_entity_poly.type
_entity_poly.pdbx_seq_one_letter_code
_entity_poly.pdbx_strand_id
1 'polypeptide(L)'
;MSKLSGKVAVVTGGNSGIGYASAAALKADGAQVIITGRSAEKVATAAAELGVKGIVADVLDLPALSQAVQEVGEEYGKVDILFVNAGVFEPAPVGHISEDMFDRQMGINFKGAVFTIEKFLPILNDGASVINLSSVNAYTGMPNTAVYAASKAALNSFTRTAATELAPRKIRVNAVNPGPVYTPIFGKTGMPEEQLNGFAAAMQDRVPLKRFGQPEDIAKLVVFLASDDASFITGGEYNIDGGININPLLVG
;
A
#
# COMPACT_ATOMS: atom_id res chain seq x y z
N MET A 1 9.17 2.76 -24.52
CA MET A 1 9.72 3.93 -23.82
C MET A 1 9.31 3.81 -22.35
N SER A 2 10.21 4.15 -21.44
CA SER A 2 9.96 4.16 -20.00
C SER A 2 8.96 5.27 -19.67
N LYS A 3 7.81 4.92 -19.03
CA LYS A 3 6.71 5.86 -18.76
C LYS A 3 6.98 6.80 -17.58
N LEU A 4 7.95 6.41 -16.72
CA LEU A 4 8.26 7.12 -15.48
C LEU A 4 9.68 7.74 -15.50
N SER A 5 10.28 7.87 -16.68
CA SER A 5 11.61 8.47 -16.81
C SER A 5 11.65 9.90 -16.25
N GLY A 6 12.60 10.16 -15.34
CA GLY A 6 12.76 11.45 -14.68
C GLY A 6 11.79 11.71 -13.52
N LYS A 7 10.89 10.78 -13.20
CA LYS A 7 9.98 10.87 -12.05
C LYS A 7 10.66 10.40 -10.77
N VAL A 8 10.36 11.05 -9.65
CA VAL A 8 10.79 10.66 -8.31
C VAL A 8 9.62 9.96 -7.60
N ALA A 9 9.85 8.74 -7.12
CA ALA A 9 8.85 7.91 -6.47
C ALA A 9 9.26 7.56 -5.03
N VAL A 10 8.36 7.75 -4.08
CA VAL A 10 8.52 7.30 -2.69
C VAL A 10 7.54 6.17 -2.40
N VAL A 11 8.05 5.07 -1.83
CA VAL A 11 7.26 3.89 -1.46
C VAL A 11 7.41 3.62 0.03
N THR A 12 6.35 3.82 0.81
CA THR A 12 6.36 3.47 2.23
C THR A 12 6.18 1.97 2.43
N GLY A 13 6.93 1.35 3.36
CA GLY A 13 6.93 -0.11 3.51
C GLY A 13 7.50 -0.82 2.29
N GLY A 14 8.41 -0.18 1.54
CA GLY A 14 9.00 -0.69 0.30
C GLY A 14 10.03 -1.82 0.49
N ASN A 15 10.25 -2.26 1.72
CA ASN A 15 11.25 -3.29 2.04
C ASN A 15 10.72 -4.73 1.99
N SER A 16 9.46 -4.96 1.61
CA SER A 16 8.90 -6.31 1.46
C SER A 16 7.57 -6.33 0.69
N GLY A 17 7.18 -7.51 0.21
CA GLY A 17 5.86 -7.79 -0.38
C GLY A 17 5.47 -6.83 -1.50
N ILE A 18 4.24 -6.31 -1.45
CA ILE A 18 3.69 -5.42 -2.49
C ILE A 18 4.54 -4.16 -2.65
N GLY A 19 5.00 -3.57 -1.54
CA GLY A 19 5.84 -2.36 -1.60
C GLY A 19 7.16 -2.61 -2.32
N TYR A 20 7.83 -3.73 -2.04
CA TYR A 20 9.07 -4.11 -2.71
C TYR A 20 8.88 -4.34 -4.21
N ALA A 21 7.87 -5.13 -4.58
CA ALA A 21 7.55 -5.39 -5.99
C ALA A 21 7.16 -4.11 -6.75
N SER A 22 6.42 -3.20 -6.08
CA SER A 22 6.06 -1.91 -6.66
C SER A 22 7.28 -1.00 -6.84
N ALA A 23 8.20 -0.97 -5.86
CA ALA A 23 9.45 -0.23 -5.97
C ALA A 23 10.31 -0.75 -7.14
N ALA A 24 10.42 -2.08 -7.28
CA ALA A 24 11.11 -2.71 -8.40
C ALA A 24 10.48 -2.32 -9.75
N ALA A 25 9.15 -2.38 -9.86
CA ALA A 25 8.43 -2.08 -11.08
C ALA A 25 8.51 -0.58 -11.46
N LEU A 26 8.38 0.33 -10.49
CA LEU A 26 8.55 1.77 -10.69
C LEU A 26 9.96 2.09 -11.21
N LYS A 27 10.99 1.48 -10.60
CA LYS A 27 12.38 1.62 -11.06
C LYS A 27 12.58 1.07 -12.47
N ALA A 28 12.07 -0.11 -12.76
CA ALA A 28 12.18 -0.72 -14.09
C ALA A 28 11.53 0.14 -15.18
N ASP A 29 10.50 0.92 -14.81
CA ASP A 29 9.84 1.87 -15.72
C ASP A 29 10.47 3.28 -15.68
N GLY A 30 11.64 3.42 -15.04
CA GLY A 30 12.55 4.59 -15.14
C GLY A 30 12.43 5.62 -14.03
N ALA A 31 11.64 5.37 -12.97
CA ALA A 31 11.59 6.27 -11.84
C ALA A 31 12.86 6.19 -10.97
N GLN A 32 13.24 7.31 -10.36
CA GLN A 32 14.13 7.34 -9.21
C GLN A 32 13.32 6.96 -7.97
N VAL A 33 13.64 5.83 -7.36
CA VAL A 33 12.81 5.25 -6.29
C VAL A 33 13.49 5.38 -4.94
N ILE A 34 12.73 5.82 -3.96
CA ILE A 34 13.09 5.82 -2.54
C ILE A 34 12.12 4.89 -1.82
N ILE A 35 12.65 3.97 -1.01
CA ILE A 35 11.85 3.12 -0.14
C ILE A 35 11.99 3.55 1.31
N THR A 36 10.90 3.48 2.08
CA THR A 36 10.97 3.68 3.52
C THR A 36 10.45 2.46 4.29
N GLY A 37 10.87 2.33 5.55
CA GLY A 37 10.43 1.29 6.46
C GLY A 37 11.02 1.47 7.85
N ARG A 38 10.47 0.78 8.84
CA ARG A 38 10.87 0.94 10.25
C ARG A 38 12.13 0.17 10.67
N SER A 39 12.50 -0.89 9.93
CA SER A 39 13.67 -1.73 10.25
C SER A 39 14.85 -1.32 9.39
N ALA A 40 15.89 -0.77 10.03
CA ALA A 40 17.12 -0.34 9.33
C ALA A 40 17.75 -1.47 8.50
N GLU A 41 17.86 -2.67 9.07
CA GLU A 41 18.42 -3.83 8.39
C GLU A 41 17.64 -4.21 7.13
N LYS A 42 16.29 -4.33 7.25
CA LYS A 42 15.44 -4.73 6.13
C LYS A 42 15.37 -3.66 5.05
N VAL A 43 15.40 -2.39 5.44
CA VAL A 43 15.43 -1.27 4.48
C VAL A 43 16.76 -1.26 3.73
N ALA A 44 17.89 -1.42 4.44
CA ALA A 44 19.22 -1.46 3.83
C ALA A 44 19.35 -2.63 2.85
N THR A 45 18.93 -3.84 3.24
CA THR A 45 18.96 -5.03 2.39
C THR A 45 18.12 -4.83 1.11
N ALA A 46 16.85 -4.43 1.26
CA ALA A 46 15.98 -4.22 0.13
C ALA A 46 16.45 -3.09 -0.80
N ALA A 47 16.96 -2.00 -0.23
CA ALA A 47 17.51 -0.89 -1.00
C ALA A 47 18.73 -1.30 -1.81
N ALA A 48 19.63 -2.11 -1.23
CA ALA A 48 20.81 -2.65 -1.92
C ALA A 48 20.42 -3.61 -3.05
N GLU A 49 19.49 -4.53 -2.80
CA GLU A 49 18.99 -5.48 -3.80
C GLU A 49 18.30 -4.77 -4.98
N LEU A 50 17.48 -3.78 -4.68
CA LEU A 50 16.79 -2.99 -5.71
C LEU A 50 17.70 -1.95 -6.36
N GLY A 51 18.85 -1.61 -5.75
CA GLY A 51 19.70 -0.50 -6.16
C GLY A 51 18.96 0.84 -6.12
N VAL A 52 18.27 1.11 -5.00
CA VAL A 52 17.51 2.34 -4.74
C VAL A 52 17.91 2.96 -3.42
N LYS A 53 17.46 4.18 -3.12
CA LYS A 53 17.65 4.81 -1.82
C LYS A 53 16.73 4.18 -0.78
N GLY A 54 17.26 3.85 0.39
CA GLY A 54 16.51 3.41 1.56
C GLY A 54 16.59 4.44 2.69
N ILE A 55 15.45 4.81 3.28
CA ILE A 55 15.36 5.71 4.43
C ILE A 55 14.61 5.02 5.56
N VAL A 56 15.16 5.05 6.77
CA VAL A 56 14.50 4.46 7.94
C VAL A 56 13.48 5.45 8.49
N ALA A 57 12.20 5.10 8.38
CA ALA A 57 11.11 5.90 8.95
C ALA A 57 9.94 5.00 9.34
N ASP A 58 9.51 5.09 10.59
CA ASP A 58 8.24 4.48 11.05
C ASP A 58 7.11 5.49 10.81
N VAL A 59 6.04 5.07 10.17
CA VAL A 59 4.87 5.92 9.89
C VAL A 59 4.12 6.35 11.16
N LEU A 60 4.38 5.70 12.31
CA LEU A 60 3.88 6.10 13.61
C LEU A 60 4.72 7.20 14.26
N ASP A 61 5.99 7.33 13.88
CA ASP A 61 6.91 8.35 14.37
C ASP A 61 6.88 9.57 13.43
N LEU A 62 6.02 10.53 13.75
CA LEU A 62 5.84 11.72 12.91
C LEU A 62 7.10 12.60 12.80
N PRO A 63 7.94 12.78 13.86
CA PRO A 63 9.27 13.36 13.75
C PRO A 63 10.17 12.64 12.74
N ALA A 64 10.32 11.32 12.85
CA ALA A 64 11.13 10.53 11.91
C ALA A 64 10.59 10.62 10.48
N LEU A 65 9.26 10.61 10.31
CA LEU A 65 8.62 10.82 9.01
C LEU A 65 8.94 12.21 8.43
N SER A 66 8.90 13.26 9.26
CA SER A 66 9.27 14.62 8.83
C SER A 66 10.74 14.71 8.40
N GLN A 67 11.63 14.02 9.10
CA GLN A 67 13.05 13.95 8.78
C GLN A 67 13.29 13.22 7.44
N ALA A 68 12.58 12.12 7.20
CA ALA A 68 12.61 11.42 5.91
C ALA A 68 12.13 12.31 4.75
N VAL A 69 11.07 13.09 4.95
CA VAL A 69 10.58 14.06 3.96
C VAL A 69 11.61 15.15 3.66
N GLN A 70 12.28 15.66 4.70
CA GLN A 70 13.35 16.64 4.53
C GLN A 70 14.52 16.05 3.72
N GLU A 71 14.99 14.84 4.07
CA GLU A 71 16.07 14.16 3.35
C GLU A 71 15.71 13.95 1.86
N VAL A 72 14.48 13.50 1.57
CA VAL A 72 14.00 13.36 0.19
C VAL A 72 13.97 14.71 -0.52
N GLY A 73 13.48 15.77 0.13
CA GLY A 73 13.42 17.11 -0.44
C GLY A 73 14.79 17.71 -0.75
N GLU A 74 15.77 17.49 0.13
CA GLU A 74 17.14 17.97 -0.06
C GLU A 74 17.87 17.21 -1.19
N GLU A 75 17.68 15.89 -1.30
CA GLU A 75 18.40 15.05 -2.28
C GLU A 75 17.72 15.03 -3.66
N TYR A 76 16.39 15.02 -3.72
CA TYR A 76 15.61 14.83 -4.95
C TYR A 76 14.72 16.04 -5.33
N GLY A 77 14.56 17.01 -4.43
CA GLY A 77 13.72 18.19 -4.62
C GLY A 77 12.23 17.87 -4.46
N LYS A 78 11.56 17.51 -5.53
CA LYS A 78 10.12 17.23 -5.53
C LYS A 78 9.83 15.77 -5.83
N VAL A 79 8.67 15.30 -5.36
CA VAL A 79 8.17 13.93 -5.53
C VAL A 79 7.00 13.91 -6.51
N ASP A 80 7.05 13.02 -7.49
CA ASP A 80 5.99 12.83 -8.48
C ASP A 80 5.03 11.70 -8.12
N ILE A 81 5.51 10.69 -7.39
CA ILE A 81 4.77 9.47 -7.08
C ILE A 81 4.95 9.17 -5.60
N LEU A 82 3.83 9.08 -4.87
CA LEU A 82 3.82 8.65 -3.48
C LEU A 82 2.95 7.39 -3.33
N PHE A 83 3.58 6.24 -3.16
CA PHE A 83 2.88 4.99 -2.87
C PHE A 83 2.85 4.74 -1.37
N VAL A 84 1.68 4.97 -0.77
CA VAL A 84 1.40 4.82 0.66
C VAL A 84 1.00 3.37 0.92
N ASN A 85 2.02 2.53 1.13
CA ASN A 85 1.86 1.07 1.21
C ASN A 85 2.05 0.50 2.63
N ALA A 86 2.76 1.20 3.52
CA ALA A 86 3.00 0.70 4.87
C ALA A 86 1.70 0.29 5.56
N GLY A 87 1.67 -0.95 6.08
CA GLY A 87 0.48 -1.48 6.73
C GLY A 87 0.75 -2.77 7.49
N VAL A 88 -0.18 -3.12 8.37
CA VAL A 88 -0.17 -4.36 9.15
C VAL A 88 -1.55 -5.03 9.09
N PHE A 89 -1.56 -6.33 9.33
CA PHE A 89 -2.76 -7.13 9.46
C PHE A 89 -2.64 -7.97 10.74
N GLU A 90 -3.55 -7.75 11.68
CA GLU A 90 -3.63 -8.48 12.94
C GLU A 90 -5.08 -8.95 13.12
N PRO A 91 -5.35 -10.24 12.90
CA PRO A 91 -6.70 -10.76 13.00
C PRO A 91 -7.11 -10.95 14.46
N ALA A 92 -8.34 -10.56 14.79
CA ALA A 92 -8.99 -10.89 16.07
C ALA A 92 -10.51 -10.93 15.90
N PRO A 93 -11.21 -11.90 16.49
CA PRO A 93 -12.67 -11.92 16.50
C PRO A 93 -13.21 -10.79 17.40
N VAL A 94 -14.41 -10.30 17.06
CA VAL A 94 -15.14 -9.35 17.92
C VAL A 94 -15.33 -9.97 19.31
N GLY A 95 -15.03 -9.20 20.36
CA GLY A 95 -14.97 -9.67 21.74
C GLY A 95 -13.56 -10.00 22.24
N HIS A 96 -12.57 -10.09 21.35
CA HIS A 96 -11.15 -10.32 21.67
C HIS A 96 -10.21 -9.25 21.11
N ILE A 97 -10.75 -8.12 20.67
CA ILE A 97 -9.97 -6.98 20.19
C ILE A 97 -9.42 -6.24 21.41
N SER A 98 -8.08 -6.16 21.54
CA SER A 98 -7.45 -5.33 22.56
C SER A 98 -7.27 -3.89 22.05
N GLU A 99 -7.19 -2.95 22.99
CA GLU A 99 -6.93 -1.54 22.70
C GLU A 99 -5.59 -1.37 21.97
N ASP A 100 -4.53 -2.01 22.46
CA ASP A 100 -3.20 -1.98 21.81
C ASP A 100 -3.22 -2.46 20.37
N MET A 101 -3.97 -3.52 20.07
CA MET A 101 -4.11 -4.05 18.71
C MET A 101 -4.91 -3.07 17.83
N PHE A 102 -5.98 -2.49 18.37
CA PHE A 102 -6.79 -1.49 17.70
C PHE A 102 -5.93 -0.27 17.35
N ASP A 103 -5.25 0.30 18.34
CA ASP A 103 -4.43 1.50 18.18
C ASP A 103 -3.28 1.28 17.19
N ARG A 104 -2.63 0.12 17.24
CA ARG A 104 -1.55 -0.23 16.32
C ARG A 104 -2.04 -0.36 14.89
N GLN A 105 -3.16 -1.07 14.65
CA GLN A 105 -3.69 -1.23 13.29
C GLN A 105 -4.24 0.08 12.72
N MET A 106 -5.06 0.79 13.48
CA MET A 106 -5.57 2.11 13.06
C MET A 106 -4.44 3.13 12.93
N GLY A 107 -3.49 3.08 13.85
CA GLY A 107 -2.30 3.92 13.84
C GLY A 107 -1.49 3.76 12.55
N ILE A 108 -1.13 2.54 12.20
CA ILE A 108 -0.29 2.28 11.01
C ILE A 108 -1.10 2.43 9.73
N ASN A 109 -2.25 1.74 9.63
CA ASN A 109 -2.97 1.60 8.38
C ASN A 109 -3.74 2.87 7.97
N PHE A 110 -4.16 3.70 8.93
CA PHE A 110 -4.93 4.91 8.64
C PHE A 110 -4.19 6.18 9.06
N LYS A 111 -3.91 6.39 10.35
CA LYS A 111 -3.22 7.60 10.83
C LYS A 111 -1.86 7.78 10.13
N GLY A 112 -1.05 6.73 10.07
CA GLY A 112 0.25 6.75 9.41
C GLY A 112 0.15 7.07 7.91
N ALA A 113 -0.86 6.53 7.23
CA ALA A 113 -1.12 6.83 5.83
C ALA A 113 -1.50 8.31 5.61
N VAL A 114 -2.44 8.83 6.41
CA VAL A 114 -2.85 10.24 6.36
C VAL A 114 -1.66 11.17 6.58
N PHE A 115 -0.90 10.96 7.67
CA PHE A 115 0.23 11.83 7.99
C PHE A 115 1.43 11.65 7.04
N THR A 116 1.56 10.50 6.37
CA THR A 116 2.51 10.36 5.27
C THR A 116 2.16 11.34 4.15
N ILE A 117 0.89 11.39 3.72
CA ILE A 117 0.45 12.31 2.67
C ILE A 117 0.63 13.77 3.12
N GLU A 118 0.16 14.13 4.33
CA GLU A 118 0.29 15.47 4.90
C GLU A 118 1.75 15.96 4.92
N LYS A 119 2.68 15.10 5.35
CA LYS A 119 4.10 15.45 5.44
C LYS A 119 4.77 15.58 4.08
N PHE A 120 4.41 14.73 3.11
CA PHE A 120 4.94 14.81 1.75
C PHE A 120 4.30 15.91 0.90
N LEU A 121 3.11 16.40 1.25
CA LEU A 121 2.34 17.36 0.45
C LEU A 121 3.12 18.63 0.06
N PRO A 122 3.98 19.23 0.90
CA PRO A 122 4.77 20.40 0.52
C PRO A 122 5.81 20.13 -0.57
N ILE A 123 6.29 18.89 -0.68
CA ILE A 123 7.29 18.49 -1.67
C ILE A 123 6.71 17.64 -2.82
N LEU A 124 5.38 17.39 -2.84
CA LEU A 124 4.75 16.82 -4.03
C LEU A 124 4.73 17.82 -5.18
N ASN A 125 5.05 17.37 -6.38
CA ASN A 125 4.85 18.15 -7.61
C ASN A 125 3.36 18.38 -7.88
N ASP A 126 3.05 19.48 -8.54
CA ASP A 126 1.74 19.63 -9.17
C ASP A 126 1.63 18.57 -10.29
N GLY A 127 0.51 17.85 -10.31
CA GLY A 127 0.33 16.69 -11.19
C GLY A 127 0.87 15.37 -10.63
N ALA A 128 1.37 15.34 -9.39
CA ALA A 128 1.81 14.10 -8.73
C ALA A 128 0.70 13.05 -8.63
N SER A 129 1.10 11.78 -8.47
CA SER A 129 0.20 10.65 -8.21
C SER A 129 0.41 10.11 -6.81
N VAL A 130 -0.62 10.17 -5.98
CA VAL A 130 -0.69 9.51 -4.68
C VAL A 130 -1.51 8.24 -4.81
N ILE A 131 -0.96 7.11 -4.37
CA ILE A 131 -1.61 5.81 -4.46
C ILE A 131 -1.64 5.20 -3.06
N ASN A 132 -2.84 4.92 -2.55
CA ASN A 132 -3.04 4.32 -1.24
C ASN A 132 -3.24 2.81 -1.36
N LEU A 133 -2.48 2.01 -0.62
CA LEU A 133 -2.72 0.57 -0.53
C LEU A 133 -3.82 0.28 0.50
N SER A 134 -5.02 0.02 0.00
CA SER A 134 -6.15 -0.41 0.80
C SER A 134 -6.31 -1.94 0.76
N SER A 135 -7.53 -2.45 0.69
CA SER A 135 -7.86 -3.87 0.63
C SER A 135 -9.31 -4.07 0.20
N VAL A 136 -9.63 -5.21 -0.41
CA VAL A 136 -11.04 -5.64 -0.60
C VAL A 136 -11.79 -5.79 0.72
N ASN A 137 -11.07 -5.98 1.84
CA ASN A 137 -11.69 -6.02 3.16
C ASN A 137 -12.36 -4.69 3.57
N ALA A 138 -12.06 -3.58 2.88
CA ALA A 138 -12.80 -2.34 3.04
C ALA A 138 -14.30 -2.47 2.70
N TYR A 139 -14.68 -3.49 1.95
CA TYR A 139 -16.05 -3.74 1.46
C TYR A 139 -16.65 -5.06 1.95
N THR A 140 -15.82 -5.99 2.45
CA THR A 140 -16.25 -7.34 2.79
C THR A 140 -16.37 -7.55 4.29
N GLY A 141 -17.28 -8.44 4.72
CA GLY A 141 -17.44 -8.88 6.11
C GLY A 141 -16.61 -10.13 6.41
N MET A 142 -15.30 -10.12 6.19
CA MET A 142 -14.45 -11.26 6.49
C MET A 142 -14.29 -11.43 8.01
N PRO A 143 -14.51 -12.64 8.57
CA PRO A 143 -14.33 -12.89 10.00
C PRO A 143 -12.92 -12.54 10.49
N ASN A 144 -12.82 -12.08 11.73
CA ASN A 144 -11.58 -11.72 12.42
C ASN A 144 -10.84 -10.49 11.85
N THR A 145 -11.45 -9.72 10.95
CA THR A 145 -10.78 -8.58 10.29
C THR A 145 -11.38 -7.21 10.65
N ALA A 146 -12.23 -7.11 11.67
CA ALA A 146 -13.04 -5.92 11.94
C ALA A 146 -12.20 -4.61 11.98
N VAL A 147 -11.11 -4.56 12.74
CA VAL A 147 -10.26 -3.37 12.87
C VAL A 147 -9.50 -3.10 11.56
N TYR A 148 -8.96 -4.16 10.96
CA TYR A 148 -8.27 -4.06 9.67
C TYR A 148 -9.20 -3.51 8.57
N ALA A 149 -10.38 -4.11 8.43
CA ALA A 149 -11.40 -3.70 7.46
C ALA A 149 -11.81 -2.23 7.67
N ALA A 150 -12.08 -1.84 8.93
CA ALA A 150 -12.39 -0.47 9.28
C ALA A 150 -11.26 0.50 8.89
N SER A 151 -9.99 0.14 9.16
CA SER A 151 -8.84 0.99 8.80
C SER A 151 -8.72 1.19 7.29
N LYS A 152 -9.01 0.15 6.49
CA LYS A 152 -8.96 0.21 5.03
C LYS A 152 -10.17 0.92 4.42
N ALA A 153 -11.35 0.78 5.01
CA ALA A 153 -12.54 1.55 4.65
C ALA A 153 -12.35 3.06 4.94
N ALA A 154 -11.76 3.40 6.09
CA ALA A 154 -11.39 4.79 6.41
C ALA A 154 -10.40 5.36 5.38
N LEU A 155 -9.40 4.58 4.97
CA LEU A 155 -8.42 5.00 3.96
C LEU A 155 -9.08 5.22 2.58
N ASN A 156 -10.03 4.38 2.16
CA ASN A 156 -10.80 4.58 0.93
C ASN A 156 -11.64 5.86 1.01
N SER A 157 -12.30 6.12 2.14
CA SER A 157 -13.05 7.36 2.35
C SER A 157 -12.13 8.59 2.28
N PHE A 158 -10.98 8.55 2.95
CA PHE A 158 -9.97 9.61 2.89
C PHE A 158 -9.46 9.83 1.45
N THR A 159 -9.23 8.76 0.69
CA THR A 159 -8.78 8.83 -0.72
C THR A 159 -9.72 9.70 -1.56
N ARG A 160 -11.04 9.50 -1.45
CA ARG A 160 -12.02 10.29 -2.22
C ARG A 160 -11.99 11.77 -1.86
N THR A 161 -11.90 12.09 -0.57
CA THR A 161 -11.84 13.47 -0.10
C THR A 161 -10.53 14.14 -0.53
N ALA A 162 -9.40 13.48 -0.31
CA ALA A 162 -8.09 13.99 -0.70
C ALA A 162 -7.98 14.20 -2.23
N ALA A 163 -8.59 13.32 -3.04
CA ALA A 163 -8.64 13.49 -4.49
C ALA A 163 -9.34 14.79 -4.90
N THR A 164 -10.42 15.14 -4.21
CA THR A 164 -11.16 16.39 -4.47
C THR A 164 -10.37 17.61 -4.01
N GLU A 165 -9.80 17.57 -2.81
CA GLU A 165 -9.09 18.71 -2.21
C GLU A 165 -7.75 19.01 -2.91
N LEU A 166 -7.09 17.99 -3.44
CA LEU A 166 -5.80 18.14 -4.12
C LEU A 166 -5.92 18.36 -5.66
N ALA A 167 -7.13 18.24 -6.21
CA ALA A 167 -7.39 18.48 -7.64
C ALA A 167 -6.95 19.86 -8.15
N PRO A 168 -7.05 20.98 -7.40
CA PRO A 168 -6.52 22.27 -7.85
C PRO A 168 -5.01 22.26 -8.15
N ARG A 169 -4.24 21.39 -7.48
CA ARG A 169 -2.82 21.13 -7.78
C ARG A 169 -2.62 20.04 -8.84
N LYS A 170 -3.69 19.54 -9.45
CA LYS A 170 -3.67 18.41 -10.39
C LYS A 170 -3.09 17.13 -9.79
N ILE A 171 -2.97 17.03 -8.46
CA ILE A 171 -2.53 15.83 -7.77
C ILE A 171 -3.67 14.82 -7.80
N ARG A 172 -3.38 13.63 -8.32
CA ARG A 172 -4.33 12.51 -8.37
C ARG A 172 -4.16 11.65 -7.13
N VAL A 173 -5.25 11.25 -6.50
CA VAL A 173 -5.23 10.36 -5.34
C VAL A 173 -6.15 9.17 -5.62
N ASN A 174 -5.59 7.95 -5.59
CA ASN A 174 -6.35 6.72 -5.88
C ASN A 174 -6.02 5.64 -4.85
N ALA A 175 -6.92 4.69 -4.68
CA ALA A 175 -6.73 3.51 -3.84
C ALA A 175 -6.63 2.24 -4.68
N VAL A 176 -5.72 1.37 -4.31
CA VAL A 176 -5.62 0.00 -4.81
C VAL A 176 -6.09 -0.93 -3.70
N ASN A 177 -7.01 -1.84 -4.03
CA ASN A 177 -7.64 -2.79 -3.10
C ASN A 177 -7.28 -4.23 -3.51
N PRO A 178 -6.15 -4.77 -3.02
CA PRO A 178 -5.80 -6.16 -3.29
C PRO A 178 -6.77 -7.14 -2.63
N GLY A 179 -7.02 -8.24 -3.32
CA GLY A 179 -7.53 -9.46 -2.73
C GLY A 179 -6.42 -10.29 -2.05
N PRO A 180 -6.54 -11.62 -2.01
CA PRO A 180 -5.49 -12.49 -1.47
C PRO A 180 -4.26 -12.46 -2.37
N VAL A 181 -3.13 -11.98 -1.82
CA VAL A 181 -1.84 -11.84 -2.50
C VAL A 181 -0.77 -12.54 -1.67
N TYR A 182 0.09 -13.34 -2.31
CA TYR A 182 1.22 -13.95 -1.63
C TYR A 182 2.20 -12.88 -1.11
N THR A 183 2.19 -12.69 0.22
CA THR A 183 3.08 -11.73 0.88
C THR A 183 3.55 -12.30 2.21
N PRO A 184 4.67 -11.81 2.77
CA PRO A 184 5.14 -12.21 4.09
C PRO A 184 4.15 -11.91 5.23
N ILE A 185 3.05 -11.21 4.97
CA ILE A 185 2.03 -10.86 5.96
C ILE A 185 1.30 -12.12 6.47
N PHE A 186 1.11 -13.13 5.60
CA PHE A 186 0.50 -14.39 5.99
C PHE A 186 1.35 -15.20 6.98
N GLY A 187 2.67 -15.17 6.86
CA GLY A 187 3.58 -15.84 7.79
C GLY A 187 3.63 -15.21 9.20
N LYS A 188 2.97 -14.05 9.39
CA LYS A 188 2.92 -13.35 10.68
C LYS A 188 1.63 -13.61 11.47
N THR A 189 0.74 -14.45 10.96
CA THR A 189 -0.55 -14.76 11.61
C THR A 189 -0.42 -15.66 12.83
N GLY A 190 0.75 -16.29 13.04
CA GLY A 190 0.98 -17.24 14.14
C GLY A 190 0.29 -18.60 13.94
N MET A 191 -0.34 -18.84 12.80
CA MET A 191 -0.97 -20.12 12.48
C MET A 191 0.08 -21.20 12.20
N PRO A 192 -0.11 -22.45 12.63
CA PRO A 192 0.66 -23.59 12.17
C PRO A 192 0.63 -23.70 10.63
N GLU A 193 1.72 -24.14 10.02
CA GLU A 193 1.87 -24.20 8.56
C GLU A 193 0.77 -25.01 7.86
N GLU A 194 0.36 -26.14 8.44
CA GLU A 194 -0.71 -26.98 7.90
C GLU A 194 -2.06 -26.25 7.86
N GLN A 195 -2.39 -25.50 8.93
CA GLN A 195 -3.61 -24.69 8.98
C GLN A 195 -3.55 -23.52 8.02
N LEU A 196 -2.38 -22.91 7.86
CA LEU A 196 -2.16 -21.82 6.92
C LEU A 196 -2.33 -22.32 5.47
N ASN A 197 -1.80 -23.49 5.14
CA ASN A 197 -1.95 -24.10 3.82
C ASN A 197 -3.41 -24.48 3.52
N GLY A 198 -4.12 -25.06 4.50
CA GLY A 198 -5.55 -25.36 4.37
C GLY A 198 -6.39 -24.11 4.17
N PHE A 199 -6.13 -23.07 4.94
CA PHE A 199 -6.80 -21.78 4.79
C PHE A 199 -6.50 -21.13 3.43
N ALA A 200 -5.25 -21.17 2.99
CA ALA A 200 -4.85 -20.65 1.69
C ALA A 200 -5.54 -21.38 0.54
N ALA A 201 -5.62 -22.71 0.58
CA ALA A 201 -6.31 -23.52 -0.43
C ALA A 201 -7.81 -23.18 -0.48
N ALA A 202 -8.49 -23.12 0.68
CA ALA A 202 -9.89 -22.77 0.78
C ALA A 202 -10.17 -21.34 0.27
N MET A 203 -9.27 -20.40 0.57
CA MET A 203 -9.38 -19.03 0.07
C MET A 203 -9.15 -18.95 -1.44
N GLN A 204 -8.14 -19.70 -1.96
CA GLN A 204 -7.87 -19.77 -3.41
C GLN A 204 -9.07 -20.32 -4.20
N ASP A 205 -9.77 -21.29 -3.63
CA ASP A 205 -10.96 -21.88 -4.29
C ASP A 205 -12.10 -20.86 -4.43
N ARG A 206 -12.17 -19.89 -3.52
CA ARG A 206 -13.13 -18.79 -3.57
C ARG A 206 -12.79 -17.70 -4.59
N VAL A 207 -11.53 -17.59 -5.00
CA VAL A 207 -11.12 -16.64 -6.03
C VAL A 207 -11.59 -17.14 -7.39
N PRO A 208 -12.40 -16.39 -8.17
CA PRO A 208 -12.83 -16.81 -9.50
C PRO A 208 -11.69 -17.17 -10.44
N LEU A 209 -10.57 -16.44 -10.41
CA LEU A 209 -9.38 -16.76 -11.21
C LEU A 209 -8.54 -17.91 -10.63
N LYS A 210 -9.00 -18.59 -9.56
CA LYS A 210 -8.43 -19.80 -8.98
C LYS A 210 -6.94 -19.73 -8.61
N ARG A 211 -6.45 -18.54 -8.33
CA ARG A 211 -5.09 -18.31 -7.84
C ARG A 211 -5.04 -17.12 -6.88
N PHE A 212 -4.05 -17.12 -6.02
CA PHE A 212 -3.66 -15.87 -5.35
C PHE A 212 -2.97 -14.93 -6.33
N GLY A 213 -3.12 -13.62 -6.09
CA GLY A 213 -2.31 -12.61 -6.73
C GLY A 213 -0.84 -12.73 -6.29
N GLN A 214 0.05 -12.27 -7.15
CA GLN A 214 1.44 -12.04 -6.81
C GLN A 214 1.64 -10.54 -6.54
N PRO A 215 2.63 -10.14 -5.74
CA PRO A 215 2.96 -8.72 -5.54
C PRO A 215 3.12 -7.95 -6.86
N GLU A 216 3.63 -8.61 -7.89
CA GLU A 216 3.82 -8.06 -9.23
C GLU A 216 2.50 -7.76 -9.96
N ASP A 217 1.42 -8.49 -9.65
CA ASP A 217 0.09 -8.17 -10.18
C ASP A 217 -0.35 -6.78 -9.69
N ILE A 218 -0.12 -6.49 -8.40
CA ILE A 218 -0.43 -5.19 -7.80
C ILE A 218 0.50 -4.10 -8.34
N ALA A 219 1.81 -4.39 -8.43
CA ALA A 219 2.82 -3.44 -8.90
C ALA A 219 2.52 -2.89 -10.30
N LYS A 220 1.98 -3.71 -11.21
CA LYS A 220 1.57 -3.28 -12.56
C LYS A 220 0.49 -2.20 -12.51
N LEU A 221 -0.50 -2.34 -11.62
CA LEU A 221 -1.54 -1.33 -11.44
C LEU A 221 -0.98 -0.05 -10.80
N VAL A 222 -0.04 -0.19 -9.84
CA VAL A 222 0.64 0.96 -9.25
C VAL A 222 1.40 1.76 -10.31
N VAL A 223 2.17 1.10 -11.19
CA VAL A 223 2.88 1.75 -12.30
C VAL A 223 1.90 2.45 -13.26
N PHE A 224 0.79 1.80 -13.62
CA PHE A 224 -0.25 2.41 -14.45
C PHE A 224 -0.83 3.68 -13.79
N LEU A 225 -1.24 3.61 -12.53
CA LEU A 225 -1.79 4.76 -11.80
C LEU A 225 -0.76 5.87 -11.57
N ALA A 226 0.52 5.53 -11.51
CA ALA A 226 1.62 6.49 -11.40
C ALA A 226 1.90 7.23 -12.70
N SER A 227 1.56 6.65 -13.84
CA SER A 227 1.89 7.18 -15.17
C SER A 227 0.86 8.18 -15.70
N ASP A 228 1.21 8.86 -16.79
CA ASP A 228 0.34 9.78 -17.51
C ASP A 228 -0.83 9.07 -18.22
N ASP A 229 -0.74 7.74 -18.42
CA ASP A 229 -1.85 6.92 -18.93
C ASP A 229 -3.07 6.99 -18.00
N ALA A 230 -2.88 7.31 -16.71
CA ALA A 230 -3.92 7.50 -15.71
C ALA A 230 -4.25 8.98 -15.44
N SER A 231 -3.91 9.91 -16.34
CA SER A 231 -4.03 11.36 -16.13
C SER A 231 -5.46 11.85 -15.87
N PHE A 232 -6.48 11.09 -16.28
CA PHE A 232 -7.90 11.41 -16.03
C PHE A 232 -8.52 10.54 -14.92
N ILE A 233 -7.67 9.93 -14.07
CA ILE A 233 -8.08 9.00 -13.03
C ILE A 233 -7.71 9.57 -11.66
N THR A 234 -8.71 9.97 -10.86
CA THR A 234 -8.55 10.40 -9.46
C THR A 234 -9.79 10.03 -8.64
N GLY A 235 -9.61 9.75 -7.35
CA GLY A 235 -10.68 9.31 -6.44
C GLY A 235 -11.14 7.87 -6.66
N GLY A 236 -10.48 7.13 -7.56
CA GLY A 236 -10.82 5.75 -7.88
C GLY A 236 -10.37 4.75 -6.82
N GLU A 237 -11.14 3.68 -6.68
CA GLU A 237 -10.88 2.55 -5.79
C GLU A 237 -10.83 1.27 -6.66
N TYR A 238 -9.62 0.74 -6.88
CA TYR A 238 -9.37 -0.30 -7.87
C TYR A 238 -9.16 -1.65 -7.20
N ASN A 239 -10.13 -2.56 -7.37
CA ASN A 239 -9.98 -3.93 -6.90
C ASN A 239 -9.06 -4.70 -7.84
N ILE A 240 -8.09 -5.39 -7.26
CA ILE A 240 -7.19 -6.32 -7.95
C ILE A 240 -7.11 -7.60 -7.12
N ASP A 241 -8.13 -8.44 -7.30
CA ASP A 241 -8.53 -9.45 -6.33
C ASP A 241 -8.90 -10.80 -6.95
N GLY A 242 -8.70 -10.96 -8.25
CA GLY A 242 -9.09 -12.16 -8.99
C GLY A 242 -10.59 -12.41 -9.02
N GLY A 243 -11.40 -11.40 -8.67
CA GLY A 243 -12.86 -11.46 -8.66
C GLY A 243 -13.47 -11.90 -7.33
N ILE A 244 -12.69 -12.05 -6.25
CA ILE A 244 -13.22 -12.55 -4.97
C ILE A 244 -14.31 -11.63 -4.40
N ASN A 245 -14.22 -10.33 -4.62
CA ASN A 245 -15.17 -9.35 -4.08
C ASN A 245 -16.54 -9.37 -4.79
N ILE A 246 -16.60 -9.88 -6.01
CA ILE A 246 -17.84 -9.96 -6.81
C ILE A 246 -18.45 -11.37 -6.83
N ASN A 247 -17.86 -12.32 -6.13
CA ASN A 247 -18.33 -13.70 -6.02
C ASN A 247 -18.87 -13.98 -4.59
N PRO A 248 -20.01 -13.37 -4.19
CA PRO A 248 -20.53 -13.46 -2.83
C PRO A 248 -21.18 -14.80 -2.54
N LEU A 249 -21.61 -15.53 -3.57
CA LEU A 249 -22.32 -16.80 -3.43
C LEU A 249 -21.40 -17.94 -3.83
N LEU A 250 -21.03 -18.76 -2.86
CA LEU A 250 -20.49 -20.08 -3.12
C LEU A 250 -21.65 -20.95 -3.59
N VAL A 251 -21.68 -21.24 -4.87
CA VAL A 251 -22.44 -22.39 -5.36
C VAL A 251 -21.58 -23.58 -5.00
N GLY A 252 -22.01 -24.32 -3.96
CA GLY A 252 -21.37 -25.57 -3.54
C GLY A 252 -21.48 -26.64 -4.60
#